data_e9b0ac5a1ed6181efa62c3c950846851
#
_entry.id   e9b0ac5a1ed6181efa62c3c950846851
#
_cell.length_a   1.000
_cell.length_b   1.000
_cell.length_c   1.000
_cell.angle_alpha   90.00
_cell.angle_beta   90.00
_cell.angle_gamma   90.00
#
_symmetry.space_group_name_H-M   'P 1'
#
loop_
_entity.id
_entity.type
_entity.pdbx_description
1 polymer ?
#
loop_
_entity_poly.entity_id
_entity_poly.type
_entity_poly.pdbx_seq_one_letter_code
_entity_poly.pdbx_strand_id
1 'polypeptide(L)'
;MPKGDCYRANGRLAIRHMDDPKWKLCHGVGILQTDGNPFGHAWGEKGNSVFDFSNGQEIHISKKIYYKILKAPVKGTKIYRYTGEEAGVKMLRNNHWGPWDYNPPR
;
A
#
# COMPACT_ATOMS: atom_id res chain seq x y z
N MET A 1 -1.66 -21.11 2.67
CA MET A 1 -1.34 -19.90 1.91
C MET A 1 -0.68 -18.88 2.80
N PRO A 2 0.47 -18.36 2.41
CA PRO A 2 1.10 -17.33 3.22
C PRO A 2 0.23 -16.08 3.26
N LYS A 3 0.30 -15.38 4.35
CA LYS A 3 -0.36 -14.08 4.44
C LYS A 3 0.29 -13.13 3.46
N GLY A 4 -0.48 -12.17 3.00
CA GLY A 4 0.05 -11.15 2.14
C GLY A 4 1.19 -10.40 2.80
N ASP A 5 2.18 -10.05 2.03
CA ASP A 5 3.36 -9.32 2.49
C ASP A 5 3.36 -7.88 1.97
N CYS A 6 2.17 -7.35 1.66
CA CYS A 6 2.04 -6.09 0.95
C CYS A 6 2.73 -4.93 1.65
N TYR A 7 2.64 -4.86 2.99
CA TYR A 7 3.29 -3.78 3.73
C TYR A 7 4.81 -3.86 3.61
N ARG A 8 5.38 -5.05 3.76
CA ARG A 8 6.82 -5.21 3.65
C ARG A 8 7.32 -5.03 2.22
N ALA A 9 6.68 -5.71 1.27
CA ALA A 9 7.11 -5.66 -0.12
C ALA A 9 7.05 -4.24 -0.67
N ASN A 10 5.94 -3.55 -0.46
CA ASN A 10 5.78 -2.20 -0.97
C ASN A 10 6.49 -1.17 -0.10
N GLY A 11 6.70 -1.47 1.18
CA GLY A 11 7.54 -0.66 2.04
C GLY A 11 8.99 -0.67 1.57
N ARG A 12 9.51 -1.82 1.19
CA ARG A 12 10.85 -1.92 0.60
C ARG A 12 10.95 -1.13 -0.70
N LEU A 13 9.91 -1.19 -1.50
CA LEU A 13 9.85 -0.43 -2.76
C LEU A 13 9.89 1.06 -2.47
N ALA A 14 9.19 1.52 -1.43
CA ALA A 14 9.21 2.93 -1.01
C ALA A 14 10.63 3.39 -0.66
N ILE A 15 11.39 2.55 0.04
CA ILE A 15 12.77 2.88 0.41
C ILE A 15 13.64 3.03 -0.84
N ARG A 16 13.44 2.18 -1.83
CA ARG A 16 14.19 2.30 -3.10
C ARG A 16 13.90 3.61 -3.82
N HIS A 17 12.73 4.20 -3.60
CA HIS A 17 12.30 5.45 -4.23
C HIS A 17 12.34 6.64 -3.29
N MET A 18 13.09 6.54 -2.18
CA MET A 18 13.05 7.61 -1.17
C MET A 18 13.62 8.93 -1.66
N ASP A 19 14.40 8.90 -2.74
CA ASP A 19 14.92 10.11 -3.36
C ASP A 19 13.92 10.78 -4.31
N ASP A 20 12.78 10.15 -4.53
CA ASP A 20 11.74 10.67 -5.43
C ASP A 20 10.51 11.10 -4.61
N PRO A 21 10.34 12.41 -4.36
CA PRO A 21 9.22 12.88 -3.54
C PRO A 21 7.85 12.68 -4.19
N LYS A 22 7.81 12.34 -5.48
CA LYS A 22 6.56 12.06 -6.18
C LYS A 22 6.11 10.62 -5.99
N TRP A 23 7.00 9.73 -5.57
CA TRP A 23 6.65 8.34 -5.30
C TRP A 23 6.05 8.23 -3.90
N LYS A 24 4.86 7.65 -3.78
CA LYS A 24 4.16 7.54 -2.49
C LYS A 24 3.90 6.09 -2.13
N LEU A 25 4.14 5.74 -0.87
CA LEU A 25 3.65 4.51 -0.30
C LEU A 25 2.23 4.78 0.20
N CYS A 26 1.30 3.92 -0.17
CA CYS A 26 -0.11 4.09 0.20
C CYS A 26 -0.56 2.96 1.10
N HIS A 27 -1.28 3.30 2.16
CA HIS A 27 -1.96 2.35 3.05
C HIS A 27 -3.45 2.65 3.01
N GLY A 28 -4.27 1.65 2.78
CA GLY A 28 -5.72 1.85 2.71
C GLY A 28 -6.48 0.55 2.87
N VAL A 29 -7.79 0.65 2.80
CA VAL A 29 -8.68 -0.51 2.92
C VAL A 29 -9.33 -0.77 1.58
N GLY A 30 -9.21 -2.00 1.10
CA GLY A 30 -9.86 -2.48 -0.10
C GLY A 30 -10.75 -3.67 0.22
N ILE A 31 -11.26 -4.30 -0.83
CA ILE A 31 -12.11 -5.49 -0.69
C ILE A 31 -11.38 -6.67 -1.33
N LEU A 32 -11.22 -7.75 -0.57
CA LEU A 32 -10.65 -8.99 -1.10
C LEU A 32 -11.59 -9.59 -2.14
N GLN A 33 -11.05 -9.92 -3.30
CA GLN A 33 -11.86 -10.53 -4.36
C GLN A 33 -12.30 -11.94 -4.01
N THR A 34 -11.55 -12.62 -3.16
CA THR A 34 -11.83 -14.02 -2.83
C THR A 34 -13.02 -14.19 -1.90
N ASP A 35 -13.23 -13.26 -0.97
CA ASP A 35 -14.32 -13.41 0.02
C ASP A 35 -15.17 -12.14 0.17
N GLY A 36 -14.88 -11.08 -0.57
CA GLY A 36 -15.67 -9.86 -0.51
C GLY A 36 -15.53 -9.06 0.77
N ASN A 37 -14.59 -9.40 1.63
CA ASN A 37 -14.40 -8.73 2.91
C ASN A 37 -13.38 -7.60 2.82
N PRO A 38 -13.55 -6.53 3.61
CA PRO A 38 -12.55 -5.45 3.65
C PRO A 38 -11.26 -5.94 4.27
N PHE A 39 -10.15 -5.41 3.78
CA PHE A 39 -8.82 -5.74 4.30
C PHE A 39 -7.88 -4.55 4.13
N GLY A 40 -6.87 -4.48 5.01
CA GLY A 40 -5.83 -3.48 4.89
C GLY A 40 -4.82 -3.89 3.83
N HIS A 41 -4.36 -2.91 3.05
CA HIS A 41 -3.44 -3.18 1.95
C HIS A 41 -2.48 -2.02 1.76
N ALA A 42 -1.31 -2.32 1.21
CA ALA A 42 -0.30 -1.31 0.88
C ALA A 42 0.10 -1.45 -0.59
N TRP A 43 0.39 -0.32 -1.21
CA TRP A 43 0.86 -0.27 -2.60
C TRP A 43 1.63 1.03 -2.81
N GLY A 44 2.28 1.15 -3.97
CA GLY A 44 2.97 2.38 -4.33
C GLY A 44 2.23 3.15 -5.40
N GLU A 45 2.40 4.46 -5.43
CA GLU A 45 1.83 5.33 -6.46
C GLU A 45 2.84 6.36 -6.92
N LYS A 46 2.82 6.64 -8.21
CA LYS A 46 3.49 7.80 -8.78
C LYS A 46 2.67 8.30 -9.96
N GLY A 47 2.19 9.56 -9.87
CA GLY A 47 1.29 10.10 -10.89
C GLY A 47 0.03 9.26 -10.99
N ASN A 48 -0.27 8.77 -12.19
CA ASN A 48 -1.44 7.94 -12.44
C ASN A 48 -1.13 6.43 -12.44
N SER A 49 0.05 6.06 -11.96
CA SER A 49 0.49 4.67 -11.94
C SER A 49 0.49 4.10 -10.52
N VAL A 50 0.15 2.83 -10.42
CA VAL A 50 0.22 2.06 -9.18
C VAL A 50 1.25 0.96 -9.35
N PHE A 51 2.01 0.72 -8.30
CA PHE A 51 3.01 -0.34 -8.21
C PHE A 51 2.64 -1.22 -7.03
N ASP A 52 2.51 -2.52 -7.25
CA ASP A 52 2.18 -3.46 -6.18
C ASP A 52 3.02 -4.71 -6.35
N PHE A 53 3.98 -4.88 -5.44
CA PHE A 53 4.92 -5.99 -5.48
C PHE A 53 4.61 -7.05 -4.43
N SER A 54 3.40 -7.03 -3.87
CA SER A 54 3.01 -8.02 -2.88
C SER A 54 2.95 -9.43 -3.47
N ASN A 55 3.21 -10.44 -2.64
CA ASN A 55 3.12 -11.85 -2.98
C ASN A 55 4.00 -12.25 -4.18
N GLY A 56 5.13 -11.59 -4.34
CA GLY A 56 6.06 -11.89 -5.42
C GLY A 56 5.64 -11.39 -6.79
N GLN A 57 4.55 -10.65 -6.86
CA GLN A 57 4.08 -10.05 -8.11
C GLN A 57 4.78 -8.73 -8.37
N GLU A 58 4.78 -8.31 -9.62
CA GLU A 58 5.28 -6.99 -10.02
C GLU A 58 4.21 -6.33 -10.86
N ILE A 59 3.22 -5.77 -10.17
CA ILE A 59 2.11 -5.12 -10.85
C ILE A 59 2.44 -3.64 -11.07
N HIS A 60 2.24 -3.19 -12.30
CA HIS A 60 2.36 -1.78 -12.66
C HIS A 60 1.22 -1.46 -13.61
N ILE A 61 0.18 -0.82 -13.10
CA ILE A 61 -1.02 -0.50 -13.88
C ILE A 61 -1.52 0.89 -13.53
N SER A 62 -2.52 1.36 -14.27
CA SER A 62 -3.11 2.67 -13.99
C SER A 62 -3.82 2.67 -12.64
N LYS A 63 -3.74 3.81 -11.97
CA LYS A 63 -4.40 4.02 -10.67
C LYS A 63 -5.90 3.76 -10.78
N LYS A 64 -6.52 4.23 -11.85
CA LYS A 64 -7.96 4.07 -12.06
C LYS A 64 -8.36 2.60 -12.10
N ILE A 65 -7.61 1.79 -12.83
CA ILE A 65 -7.89 0.35 -12.92
C ILE A 65 -7.63 -0.34 -11.58
N TYR A 66 -6.50 -0.01 -10.94
CA TYR A 66 -6.13 -0.63 -9.68
C TYR A 66 -7.20 -0.37 -8.61
N TYR A 67 -7.64 0.87 -8.47
CA TYR A 67 -8.65 1.24 -7.48
C TYR A 67 -9.99 0.57 -7.75
N LYS A 68 -10.32 0.39 -9.01
CA LYS A 68 -11.54 -0.31 -9.40
C LYS A 68 -11.49 -1.78 -8.99
N ILE A 69 -10.36 -2.43 -9.24
CA ILE A 69 -10.17 -3.84 -8.87
C ILE A 69 -10.18 -4.00 -7.36
N LEU A 70 -9.43 -3.16 -6.66
CA LEU A 70 -9.30 -3.23 -5.20
C LEU A 70 -10.53 -2.71 -4.48
N LYS A 71 -11.37 -1.94 -5.18
CA LYS A 71 -12.53 -1.25 -4.59
C LYS A 71 -12.12 -0.35 -3.43
N ALA A 72 -11.01 0.35 -3.60
CA ALA A 72 -10.48 1.27 -2.59
C ALA A 72 -10.80 2.71 -2.95
N PRO A 73 -10.92 3.59 -1.96
CA PRO A 73 -11.06 3.23 -0.54
C PRO A 73 -12.46 2.74 -0.22
N VAL A 74 -12.56 1.87 0.75
CA VAL A 74 -13.86 1.44 1.26
C VAL A 74 -14.52 2.63 1.94
N LYS A 75 -15.84 2.75 1.78
CA LYS A 75 -16.60 3.86 2.35
C LYS A 75 -16.30 4.02 3.84
N GLY A 76 -16.04 5.26 4.25
CA GLY A 76 -15.70 5.58 5.63
C GLY A 76 -14.23 5.43 5.97
N THR A 77 -13.40 5.01 5.01
CA THR A 77 -11.96 4.89 5.21
C THR A 77 -11.23 5.89 4.31
N LYS A 78 -9.95 6.09 4.60
CA LYS A 78 -9.12 6.96 3.76
C LYS A 78 -7.81 6.26 3.40
N ILE A 79 -7.15 6.79 2.41
CA ILE A 79 -5.83 6.30 1.99
C ILE A 79 -4.79 7.20 2.62
N TYR A 80 -3.83 6.58 3.32
CA TYR A 80 -2.70 7.26 3.92
C TYR A 80 -1.54 7.21 2.94
N ARG A 81 -0.97 8.35 2.60
CA ARG A 81 0.13 8.43 1.64
C ARG A 81 1.38 8.96 2.30
N TYR A 82 2.49 8.29 2.07
CA TYR A 82 3.80 8.64 2.62
C TYR A 82 4.81 8.74 1.48
N THR A 83 5.68 9.74 1.53
CA THR A 83 6.87 9.70 0.68
C THR A 83 7.76 8.55 1.16
N GLY A 84 8.73 8.14 0.33
CA GLY A 84 9.67 7.11 0.77
C GLY A 84 10.41 7.51 2.04
N GLU A 85 10.77 8.78 2.16
CA GLU A 85 11.44 9.30 3.35
C GLU A 85 10.53 9.22 4.58
N GLU A 86 9.27 9.67 4.44
CA GLU A 86 8.30 9.58 5.54
C GLU A 86 8.05 8.15 5.96
N ALA A 87 7.95 7.25 4.98
CA ALA A 87 7.78 5.82 5.26
C ALA A 87 8.95 5.26 6.05
N GLY A 88 10.17 5.64 5.68
CA GLY A 88 11.37 5.23 6.41
C GLY A 88 11.35 5.68 7.85
N VAL A 89 10.94 6.91 8.12
CA VAL A 89 10.81 7.42 9.47
C VAL A 89 9.78 6.63 10.27
N LYS A 90 8.62 6.32 9.66
CA LYS A 90 7.59 5.52 10.31
C LYS A 90 8.09 4.12 10.65
N MET A 91 8.82 3.50 9.73
CA MET A 91 9.41 2.17 9.96
C MET A 91 10.35 2.17 11.16
N LEU A 92 11.23 3.17 11.22
CA LEU A 92 12.20 3.27 12.32
C LEU A 92 11.52 3.53 13.66
N ARG A 93 10.53 4.43 13.69
CA ARG A 93 9.83 4.76 14.93
C ARG A 93 8.99 3.62 15.47
N ASN A 94 8.35 2.88 14.58
CA ASN A 94 7.40 1.84 14.95
C ASN A 94 8.00 0.44 14.92
N ASN A 95 9.19 0.30 14.38
CA ASN A 95 9.90 -0.97 14.28
C ASN A 95 9.11 -2.05 13.51
N HIS A 96 8.33 -1.64 12.53
CA HIS A 96 7.64 -2.58 11.62
C HIS A 96 7.24 -1.88 10.32
N TRP A 97 6.85 -2.67 9.33
CA TRP A 97 6.57 -2.21 7.97
C TRP A 97 5.22 -1.49 7.81
N GLY A 98 4.37 -1.53 8.82
CA GLY A 98 3.03 -0.94 8.77
C GLY A 98 1.96 -1.98 9.03
N PRO A 99 0.70 -1.55 9.17
CA PRO A 99 0.23 -0.18 9.11
C PRO A 99 0.62 0.62 10.36
N TRP A 100 0.69 1.95 10.25
CA TRP A 100 1.12 2.81 11.36
C TRP A 100 0.02 3.72 11.88
N ASP A 101 -0.84 4.20 11.02
CA ASP A 101 -1.77 5.28 11.36
C ASP A 101 -3.23 4.85 11.36
N TYR A 102 -3.49 3.56 11.19
CA TYR A 102 -4.85 3.02 11.23
C TYR A 102 -4.82 1.53 11.59
N ASN A 103 -5.96 1.02 12.02
CA ASN A 103 -6.14 -0.39 12.33
C ASN A 103 -7.00 -1.02 11.24
N PRO A 104 -6.41 -1.74 10.29
CA PRO A 104 -7.19 -2.36 9.22
C PRO A 104 -8.03 -3.52 9.76
N PRO A 105 -9.10 -3.88 9.05
CA PRO A 105 -9.96 -4.98 9.46
C PRO A 105 -9.26 -6.34 9.51
N ARG A 106 -8.15 -6.48 8.79
CA ARG A 106 -7.46 -7.79 8.70
C ARG A 106 -5.98 -7.60 8.60
#